data_5a5475f5e5c199a8d39d3d1a01228f8d
#
_entry.id   5a5475f5e5c199a8d39d3d1a01228f8d
#
_cell.length_a   1.000
_cell.length_b   1.000
_cell.length_c   1.000
_cell.angle_alpha   90.00
_cell.angle_beta   90.00
_cell.angle_gamma   90.00
#
_symmetry.space_group_name_H-M   'P 1'
#
loop_
_entity.id
_entity.type
_entity.pdbx_description
1 polymer ?
#
loop_
_entity_poly.entity_id
_entity_poly.type
_entity_poly.pdbx_seq_one_letter_code
_entity_poly.pdbx_strand_id
1 'polypeptide(L)'
;MKTHKIAVLSGDGIGPEVVSETIKVLKVVEQIFKYNFEFEEALIGAIAIDETGNPLPDATLQLCKDADAVLFGSIGDPKYDNNPNAKVRPEQGLLKLRKELGLFANIRPIKAYESLLGKSPLKRSHIEGTDMVIFRELINGIYFGEKFTAQDGSHAYDTCSYNRKDIEQITHLAFQEAMKRRKKVTLVDKANVLDTSRLWRKVAMDISQEYPEVELDFLFVDNAAMQLIINPKQFDVILTENMFGDIISDEGSVIGGSIGLLPSASIGIENALFEPIHGSYPQAKGKGIANPMASILSAAMMLRYLGLEEGAKAIENAVENAINNLIVTSDLDETSDYSTSVVANYIAKILLSDHDHHSYFNFENVLMGKSTII
;
A
#
# COMPACT_ATOMS: atom_id res chain seq x y z
N MET A 1 2.56 29.20 -0.11
CA MET A 1 2.56 27.80 0.37
C MET A 1 3.32 26.96 -0.64
N LYS A 2 3.97 25.86 -0.22
CA LYS A 2 4.59 24.93 -1.16
C LYS A 2 3.48 24.20 -1.93
N THR A 3 3.60 24.13 -3.25
CA THR A 3 2.78 23.25 -4.08
C THR A 3 3.42 21.87 -4.09
N HIS A 4 2.64 20.83 -3.82
CA HIS A 4 3.10 19.44 -3.90
C HIS A 4 2.62 18.84 -5.22
N LYS A 5 3.55 18.39 -6.04
CA LYS A 5 3.26 17.72 -7.32
C LYS A 5 3.03 16.24 -7.07
N ILE A 6 1.88 15.74 -7.46
CA ILE A 6 1.47 14.35 -7.28
C ILE A 6 1.27 13.72 -8.66
N ALA A 7 2.12 12.75 -9.00
CA ALA A 7 1.88 11.92 -10.17
C ALA A 7 0.76 10.92 -9.85
N VAL A 8 -0.28 10.89 -10.67
CA VAL A 8 -1.45 10.02 -10.49
C VAL A 8 -1.42 8.92 -11.53
N LEU A 9 -1.28 7.69 -11.08
CA LEU A 9 -1.26 6.50 -11.92
C LEU A 9 -2.47 5.63 -11.57
N SER A 10 -3.61 5.93 -12.16
CA SER A 10 -4.86 5.21 -11.88
C SER A 10 -4.78 3.71 -12.20
N GLY A 11 -4.06 3.33 -13.25
CA GLY A 11 -3.80 1.95 -13.65
C GLY A 11 -5.02 1.20 -14.17
N ASP A 12 -5.20 -0.05 -13.75
CA ASP A 12 -6.13 -1.01 -14.33
C ASP A 12 -7.32 -1.32 -13.41
N GLY A 13 -8.34 -1.98 -13.94
CA GLY A 13 -9.46 -2.53 -13.19
C GLY A 13 -10.24 -1.50 -12.38
N ILE A 14 -10.26 -1.67 -11.03
CA ILE A 14 -10.89 -0.73 -10.09
C ILE A 14 -10.02 0.48 -9.76
N GLY A 15 -8.74 0.48 -10.17
CA GLY A 15 -7.79 1.56 -9.85
C GLY A 15 -8.31 2.96 -10.17
N PRO A 16 -8.81 3.24 -11.38
CA PRO A 16 -9.38 4.55 -11.73
C PRO A 16 -10.51 4.99 -10.80
N GLU A 17 -11.35 4.04 -10.36
CA GLU A 17 -12.50 4.30 -9.49
C GLU A 17 -12.04 4.71 -8.07
N VAL A 18 -11.16 3.92 -7.45
CA VAL A 18 -10.70 4.20 -6.07
C VAL A 18 -9.78 5.43 -6.02
N VAL A 19 -8.96 5.68 -7.06
CA VAL A 19 -8.10 6.85 -7.14
C VAL A 19 -8.91 8.13 -7.31
N SER A 20 -9.94 8.13 -8.16
CA SER A 20 -10.84 9.28 -8.34
C SER A 20 -11.49 9.68 -7.00
N GLU A 21 -11.96 8.71 -6.23
CA GLU A 21 -12.55 8.96 -4.90
C GLU A 21 -11.50 9.46 -3.89
N THR A 22 -10.28 8.94 -3.97
CA THR A 22 -9.16 9.40 -3.14
C THR A 22 -8.78 10.85 -3.43
N ILE A 23 -8.70 11.24 -4.71
CA ILE A 23 -8.43 12.64 -5.10
C ILE A 23 -9.55 13.57 -4.59
N LYS A 24 -10.80 13.14 -4.63
CA LYS A 24 -11.92 13.89 -4.05
C LYS A 24 -11.70 14.18 -2.55
N VAL A 25 -11.29 13.18 -1.79
CA VAL A 25 -10.96 13.34 -0.36
C VAL A 25 -9.76 14.28 -0.17
N LEU A 26 -8.71 14.12 -0.97
CA LEU A 26 -7.53 15.01 -0.92
C LEU A 26 -7.87 16.46 -1.22
N LYS A 27 -8.79 16.74 -2.16
CA LYS A 27 -9.27 18.10 -2.44
C LYS A 27 -10.02 18.72 -1.25
N VAL A 28 -10.74 17.92 -0.49
CA VAL A 28 -11.37 18.41 0.77
C VAL A 28 -10.30 18.75 1.80
N VAL A 29 -9.31 17.90 1.98
CA VAL A 29 -8.16 18.15 2.88
C VAL A 29 -7.39 19.40 2.45
N GLU A 30 -7.17 19.59 1.15
CA GLU A 30 -6.53 20.78 0.57
C GLU A 30 -7.25 22.07 1.01
N GLN A 31 -8.57 22.07 0.93
CA GLN A 31 -9.40 23.23 1.33
C GLN A 31 -9.35 23.50 2.84
N ILE A 32 -9.45 22.45 3.67
CA ILE A 32 -9.47 22.57 5.13
C ILE A 32 -8.13 23.09 5.65
N PHE A 33 -7.04 22.46 5.25
CA PHE A 33 -5.69 22.73 5.79
C PHE A 33 -4.90 23.74 4.97
N LYS A 34 -5.49 24.28 3.88
CA LYS A 34 -4.86 25.25 2.97
C LYS A 34 -3.59 24.68 2.31
N TYR A 35 -3.58 23.37 2.04
CA TYR A 35 -2.53 22.75 1.24
C TYR A 35 -2.72 23.13 -0.24
N ASN A 36 -1.75 22.81 -1.08
CA ASN A 36 -1.84 23.03 -2.52
C ASN A 36 -1.26 21.81 -3.25
N PHE A 37 -2.12 21.05 -3.94
CA PHE A 37 -1.75 19.87 -4.71
C PHE A 37 -1.92 20.11 -6.20
N GLU A 38 -0.92 19.71 -6.98
CA GLU A 38 -0.97 19.64 -8.42
C GLU A 38 -0.98 18.16 -8.82
N PHE A 39 -2.13 17.69 -9.32
CA PHE A 39 -2.30 16.31 -9.76
C PHE A 39 -2.07 16.21 -11.26
N GLU A 40 -1.14 15.34 -11.66
CA GLU A 40 -0.86 15.07 -13.08
C GLU A 40 -1.02 13.58 -13.35
N GLU A 41 -1.92 13.23 -14.29
CA GLU A 41 -2.28 11.85 -14.61
C GLU A 41 -1.37 11.28 -15.71
N ALA A 42 -1.00 9.99 -15.57
CA ALA A 42 -0.25 9.26 -16.59
C ALA A 42 -0.66 7.78 -16.64
N LEU A 43 -0.39 7.15 -17.80
CA LEU A 43 -0.75 5.77 -18.07
C LEU A 43 0.28 4.79 -17.53
N ILE A 44 -0.20 3.69 -16.93
CA ILE A 44 0.60 2.53 -16.52
C ILE A 44 -0.24 1.25 -16.65
N GLY A 45 0.40 0.11 -16.80
CA GLY A 45 -0.26 -1.18 -16.79
C GLY A 45 -0.87 -1.60 -18.11
N ALA A 46 -2.00 -2.29 -18.06
CA ALA A 46 -2.70 -2.80 -19.24
C ALA A 46 -3.20 -1.69 -20.15
N ILE A 47 -3.73 -0.61 -19.57
CA ILE A 47 -4.18 0.56 -20.36
C ILE A 47 -3.00 1.20 -21.11
N ALA A 48 -1.82 1.26 -20.49
CA ALA A 48 -0.62 1.79 -21.15
C ALA A 48 -0.13 0.86 -22.28
N ILE A 49 -0.20 -0.46 -22.09
CA ILE A 49 0.13 -1.42 -23.16
C ILE A 49 -0.84 -1.25 -24.35
N ASP A 50 -2.14 -1.09 -24.08
CA ASP A 50 -3.16 -0.92 -25.11
C ASP A 50 -2.91 0.34 -25.96
N GLU A 51 -2.54 1.44 -25.32
CA GLU A 51 -2.35 2.73 -25.98
C GLU A 51 -0.96 2.87 -26.64
N THR A 52 0.09 2.28 -26.05
CA THR A 52 1.48 2.56 -26.43
C THR A 52 2.33 1.31 -26.73
N GLY A 53 1.84 0.12 -26.41
CA GLY A 53 2.61 -1.12 -26.45
C GLY A 53 3.61 -1.28 -25.30
N ASN A 54 3.66 -0.36 -24.33
CA ASN A 54 4.61 -0.33 -23.22
C ASN A 54 3.87 -0.22 -21.89
N PRO A 55 4.08 -1.13 -20.92
CA PRO A 55 3.40 -1.08 -19.61
C PRO A 55 3.81 0.12 -18.75
N LEU A 56 4.94 0.75 -19.03
CA LEU A 56 5.42 1.98 -18.39
C LEU A 56 6.05 2.89 -19.46
N PRO A 57 5.31 3.81 -20.06
CA PRO A 57 5.84 4.80 -20.99
C PRO A 57 6.92 5.67 -20.35
N ASP A 58 7.92 6.10 -21.12
CA ASP A 58 9.03 6.91 -20.61
C ASP A 58 8.54 8.27 -20.05
N ALA A 59 7.49 8.84 -20.64
CA ALA A 59 6.86 10.06 -20.11
C ALA A 59 6.26 9.86 -18.72
N THR A 60 5.60 8.71 -18.49
CA THR A 60 5.08 8.35 -17.16
C THR A 60 6.21 8.21 -16.14
N LEU A 61 7.29 7.52 -16.51
CA LEU A 61 8.44 7.37 -15.62
C LEU A 61 9.07 8.72 -15.27
N GLN A 62 9.22 9.61 -16.24
CA GLN A 62 9.77 10.95 -16.02
C GLN A 62 8.88 11.76 -15.08
N LEU A 63 7.56 11.77 -15.32
CA LEU A 63 6.60 12.41 -14.44
C LEU A 63 6.74 11.93 -12.98
N CYS A 64 6.87 10.61 -12.77
CA CYS A 64 7.05 10.05 -11.43
C CYS A 64 8.37 10.47 -10.77
N LYS A 65 9.45 10.63 -11.55
CA LYS A 65 10.75 11.12 -11.04
C LYS A 65 10.70 12.60 -10.65
N ASP A 66 9.87 13.39 -11.32
CA ASP A 66 9.78 14.84 -11.10
C ASP A 66 8.72 15.23 -10.05
N ALA A 67 7.88 14.29 -9.64
CA ALA A 67 6.83 14.49 -8.66
C ALA A 67 7.35 14.38 -7.21
N ASP A 68 6.71 15.09 -6.26
CA ASP A 68 7.00 14.95 -4.83
C ASP A 68 6.50 13.60 -4.27
N ALA A 69 5.47 13.00 -4.91
CA ALA A 69 4.95 11.67 -4.57
C ALA A 69 4.16 11.08 -5.74
N VAL A 70 3.99 9.76 -5.74
CA VAL A 70 3.17 9.03 -6.71
C VAL A 70 1.97 8.42 -5.99
N LEU A 71 0.75 8.73 -6.44
CA LEU A 71 -0.49 8.07 -6.04
C LEU A 71 -0.84 7.04 -7.11
N PHE A 72 -0.89 5.76 -6.72
CA PHE A 72 -1.11 4.65 -7.63
C PHE A 72 -2.40 3.90 -7.26
N GLY A 73 -3.15 3.44 -8.25
CA GLY A 73 -4.39 2.69 -8.06
C GLY A 73 -4.14 1.19 -8.00
N SER A 74 -4.14 0.53 -9.13
CA SER A 74 -3.92 -0.91 -9.22
C SER A 74 -3.42 -1.33 -10.59
N ILE A 75 -2.90 -2.57 -10.70
CA ILE A 75 -2.35 -3.08 -11.95
C ILE A 75 -2.81 -4.52 -12.21
N GLY A 76 -2.88 -4.88 -13.49
CA GLY A 76 -3.20 -6.21 -13.96
C GLY A 76 -4.51 -6.31 -14.74
N ASP A 77 -4.48 -7.10 -15.81
CA ASP A 77 -5.67 -7.41 -16.60
C ASP A 77 -5.59 -8.88 -17.09
N PRO A 78 -6.63 -9.70 -16.83
CA PRO A 78 -6.66 -11.12 -17.20
C PRO A 78 -6.38 -11.40 -18.68
N LYS A 79 -6.60 -10.43 -19.56
CA LYS A 79 -6.29 -10.59 -20.99
C LYS A 79 -4.80 -10.77 -21.27
N TYR A 80 -3.92 -10.29 -20.37
CA TYR A 80 -2.47 -10.50 -20.44
C TYR A 80 -2.03 -11.75 -19.69
N ASP A 81 -2.65 -12.05 -18.54
CA ASP A 81 -2.31 -13.21 -17.71
C ASP A 81 -2.62 -14.52 -18.42
N ASN A 82 -3.78 -14.59 -19.07
CA ASN A 82 -4.27 -15.79 -19.78
C ASN A 82 -3.67 -15.93 -21.20
N ASN A 83 -2.81 -15.01 -21.63
CA ASN A 83 -2.18 -15.06 -22.93
C ASN A 83 -0.71 -15.55 -22.85
N PRO A 84 -0.42 -16.82 -23.15
CA PRO A 84 0.96 -17.34 -23.11
C PRO A 84 1.90 -16.66 -24.12
N ASN A 85 1.34 -15.99 -25.13
CA ASN A 85 2.10 -15.28 -26.17
C ASN A 85 2.26 -13.77 -25.86
N ALA A 86 1.78 -13.31 -24.71
CA ALA A 86 1.95 -11.90 -24.31
C ALA A 86 3.44 -11.59 -24.15
N LYS A 87 3.95 -10.68 -24.97
CA LYS A 87 5.37 -10.26 -24.94
C LYS A 87 5.68 -9.38 -23.73
N VAL A 88 4.70 -8.67 -23.27
CA VAL A 88 4.78 -7.77 -22.09
C VAL A 88 3.54 -7.97 -21.20
N ARG A 89 3.71 -7.75 -19.90
CA ARG A 89 2.65 -7.86 -18.89
C ARG A 89 2.53 -6.55 -18.11
N PRO A 90 1.33 -6.19 -17.64
CA PRO A 90 1.10 -4.97 -16.86
C PRO A 90 2.06 -4.85 -15.66
N GLU A 91 2.25 -5.93 -14.89
CA GLU A 91 3.07 -6.00 -13.67
C GLU A 91 4.54 -5.63 -13.92
N GLN A 92 5.06 -5.88 -15.13
CA GLN A 92 6.42 -5.47 -15.51
C GLN A 92 6.57 -3.95 -15.47
N GLY A 93 5.48 -3.18 -15.72
CA GLY A 93 5.47 -1.74 -15.59
C GLY A 93 5.71 -1.29 -14.15
N LEU A 94 5.00 -1.89 -13.20
CA LEU A 94 5.15 -1.56 -11.78
C LEU A 94 6.51 -1.99 -11.23
N LEU A 95 6.99 -3.18 -11.57
CA LEU A 95 8.32 -3.66 -11.17
C LEU A 95 9.43 -2.75 -11.70
N LYS A 96 9.32 -2.32 -12.99
CA LYS A 96 10.25 -1.36 -13.57
C LYS A 96 10.17 -0.01 -12.85
N LEU A 97 8.97 0.50 -12.58
CA LEU A 97 8.76 1.77 -11.88
C LEU A 97 9.41 1.74 -10.49
N ARG A 98 9.16 0.70 -9.69
CA ARG A 98 9.74 0.53 -8.36
C ARG A 98 11.28 0.55 -8.40
N LYS A 99 11.86 -0.15 -9.37
CA LYS A 99 13.30 -0.20 -9.57
C LYS A 99 13.89 1.15 -9.98
N GLU A 100 13.27 1.81 -10.97
CA GLU A 100 13.74 3.09 -11.51
C GLU A 100 13.62 4.26 -10.52
N LEU A 101 12.64 4.20 -9.61
CA LEU A 101 12.46 5.14 -8.51
C LEU A 101 13.25 4.74 -7.25
N GLY A 102 13.93 3.59 -7.26
CA GLY A 102 14.70 3.10 -6.12
C GLY A 102 13.87 2.84 -4.86
N LEU A 103 12.64 2.35 -5.02
CA LEU A 103 11.70 2.10 -3.93
C LEU A 103 12.06 0.79 -3.21
N PHE A 104 12.94 0.86 -2.22
CA PHE A 104 13.52 -0.33 -1.58
C PHE A 104 12.69 -0.90 -0.42
N ALA A 105 11.79 -0.12 0.18
CA ALA A 105 10.97 -0.54 1.31
C ALA A 105 9.48 -0.36 1.02
N ASN A 106 8.69 -1.42 1.19
CA ASN A 106 7.24 -1.36 1.16
C ASN A 106 6.69 -1.50 2.59
N ILE A 107 5.93 -0.51 3.03
CA ILE A 107 5.40 -0.36 4.38
C ILE A 107 3.91 -0.66 4.35
N ARG A 108 3.46 -1.67 5.10
CA ARG A 108 2.09 -2.18 5.14
C ARG A 108 1.57 -2.21 6.58
N PRO A 109 0.87 -1.17 7.06
CA PRO A 109 0.22 -1.19 8.36
C PRO A 109 -0.99 -2.13 8.37
N ILE A 110 -1.16 -2.87 9.45
CA ILE A 110 -2.28 -3.80 9.67
C ILE A 110 -2.88 -3.48 11.05
N LYS A 111 -4.13 -3.04 11.05
CA LYS A 111 -4.88 -2.69 12.27
C LYS A 111 -6.20 -3.45 12.31
N ALA A 112 -6.54 -4.03 13.46
CA ALA A 112 -7.87 -4.55 13.71
C ALA A 112 -8.77 -3.43 14.26
N TYR A 113 -9.84 -3.12 13.56
CA TYR A 113 -10.83 -2.13 14.01
C TYR A 113 -11.89 -2.79 14.87
N GLU A 114 -12.20 -2.21 16.04
CA GLU A 114 -13.14 -2.77 17.02
C GLU A 114 -14.50 -3.11 16.39
N SER A 115 -15.03 -2.22 15.56
CA SER A 115 -16.32 -2.38 14.87
C SER A 115 -16.33 -3.49 13.83
N LEU A 116 -15.16 -3.93 13.35
CA LEU A 116 -15.01 -4.97 12.34
C LEU A 116 -14.54 -6.32 12.90
N LEU A 117 -14.26 -6.44 14.20
CA LEU A 117 -13.78 -7.69 14.81
C LEU A 117 -14.70 -8.89 14.56
N GLY A 118 -16.01 -8.64 14.49
CA GLY A 118 -17.01 -9.66 14.17
C GLY A 118 -17.14 -10.00 12.68
N LYS A 119 -16.48 -9.24 11.80
CA LYS A 119 -16.51 -9.45 10.34
C LYS A 119 -15.28 -10.21 9.85
N SER A 120 -14.19 -10.24 10.63
CA SER A 120 -13.03 -11.07 10.32
C SER A 120 -13.40 -12.56 10.46
N PRO A 121 -12.87 -13.45 9.59
CA PRO A 121 -13.03 -14.89 9.75
C PRO A 121 -12.26 -15.45 10.97
N LEU A 122 -11.39 -14.63 11.57
CA LEU A 122 -10.64 -15.01 12.78
C LEU A 122 -11.44 -14.70 14.05
N LYS A 123 -11.18 -15.47 15.10
CA LYS A 123 -11.83 -15.23 16.40
C LYS A 123 -11.42 -13.88 16.96
N ARG A 124 -12.39 -13.11 17.45
CA ARG A 124 -12.18 -11.80 18.08
C ARG A 124 -11.03 -11.84 19.12
N SER A 125 -10.99 -12.85 19.99
CA SER A 125 -9.96 -13.00 21.04
C SER A 125 -8.52 -13.06 20.50
N HIS A 126 -8.33 -13.47 19.24
CA HIS A 126 -7.01 -13.52 18.61
C HIS A 126 -6.58 -12.17 18.06
N ILE A 127 -7.51 -11.45 17.41
CA ILE A 127 -7.20 -10.25 16.61
C ILE A 127 -7.45 -8.92 17.33
N GLU A 128 -8.29 -8.90 18.37
CA GLU A 128 -8.61 -7.68 19.13
C GLU A 128 -7.35 -7.00 19.67
N GLY A 129 -7.17 -5.69 19.38
CA GLY A 129 -6.01 -4.92 19.77
C GLY A 129 -4.77 -5.15 18.89
N THR A 130 -4.91 -5.83 17.73
CA THR A 130 -3.81 -5.93 16.77
C THR A 130 -3.57 -4.57 16.11
N ASP A 131 -2.32 -4.13 16.18
CA ASP A 131 -1.78 -2.95 15.50
C ASP A 131 -0.30 -3.24 15.23
N MET A 132 0.02 -3.54 13.98
CA MET A 132 1.40 -3.86 13.54
C MET A 132 1.69 -3.27 12.18
N VAL A 133 2.96 -3.21 11.81
CA VAL A 133 3.40 -2.77 10.49
C VAL A 133 4.43 -3.73 9.92
N ILE A 134 4.29 -4.07 8.64
CA ILE A 134 5.24 -4.92 7.91
C ILE A 134 6.12 -4.04 7.03
N PHE A 135 7.44 -4.19 7.19
CA PHE A 135 8.48 -3.63 6.33
C PHE A 135 8.99 -4.75 5.42
N ARG A 136 8.56 -4.71 4.17
CA ARG A 136 8.92 -5.65 3.11
C ARG A 136 10.00 -5.03 2.23
N GLU A 137 11.12 -5.69 2.05
CA GLU A 137 12.10 -5.29 1.01
C GLU A 137 11.45 -5.43 -0.37
N LEU A 138 11.76 -4.53 -1.31
CA LEU A 138 10.93 -4.41 -2.51
C LEU A 138 11.67 -4.52 -3.85
N ILE A 139 13.00 -4.41 -3.91
CA ILE A 139 13.76 -4.31 -5.16
C ILE A 139 14.82 -5.40 -5.37
N ASN A 140 14.87 -6.37 -4.48
CA ASN A 140 15.80 -7.50 -4.54
C ASN A 140 15.07 -8.84 -4.37
N GLY A 141 15.83 -9.87 -4.07
CA GLY A 141 15.33 -11.22 -3.84
C GLY A 141 14.96 -11.95 -5.12
N ILE A 142 14.09 -12.94 -4.98
CA ILE A 142 13.74 -13.86 -6.07
C ILE A 142 12.96 -13.17 -7.22
N TYR A 143 12.27 -12.06 -6.94
CA TYR A 143 11.51 -11.33 -7.96
C TYR A 143 12.40 -10.60 -8.96
N PHE A 144 13.62 -10.23 -8.55
CA PHE A 144 14.57 -9.46 -9.34
C PHE A 144 15.84 -10.23 -9.72
N GLY A 145 15.99 -11.46 -9.25
CA GLY A 145 17.12 -12.31 -9.56
C GLY A 145 17.11 -12.86 -10.99
N GLU A 146 18.18 -13.53 -11.35
CA GLU A 146 18.29 -14.23 -12.63
C GLU A 146 17.22 -15.32 -12.74
N LYS A 147 16.60 -15.40 -13.90
CA LYS A 147 15.55 -16.36 -14.23
C LYS A 147 15.92 -17.14 -15.47
N PHE A 148 15.66 -18.43 -15.45
CA PHE A 148 15.89 -19.30 -16.58
C PHE A 148 14.81 -20.35 -16.73
N THR A 149 14.42 -20.61 -17.96
CA THR A 149 13.58 -21.76 -18.32
C THR A 149 14.20 -22.45 -19.52
N ALA A 150 14.41 -23.76 -19.44
CA ALA A 150 14.91 -24.56 -20.54
C ALA A 150 13.94 -24.54 -21.73
N GLN A 151 14.46 -24.54 -22.97
CA GLN A 151 13.62 -24.46 -24.18
C GLN A 151 12.66 -25.66 -24.33
N ASP A 152 13.06 -26.81 -23.82
CA ASP A 152 12.24 -28.04 -23.81
C ASP A 152 11.25 -28.10 -22.61
N GLY A 153 11.27 -27.07 -21.74
CA GLY A 153 10.42 -27.02 -20.54
C GLY A 153 10.84 -27.99 -19.43
N SER A 154 12.02 -28.65 -19.55
CA SER A 154 12.45 -29.68 -18.60
C SER A 154 12.84 -29.16 -17.23
N HIS A 155 13.29 -27.92 -17.13
CA HIS A 155 13.64 -27.28 -15.84
C HIS A 155 13.61 -25.75 -15.93
N ALA A 156 13.41 -25.12 -14.78
CA ALA A 156 13.50 -23.67 -14.60
C ALA A 156 14.11 -23.36 -13.24
N TYR A 157 14.74 -22.19 -13.11
CA TYR A 157 15.20 -21.68 -11.82
C TYR A 157 15.00 -20.15 -11.71
N ASP A 158 14.83 -19.69 -10.49
CA ASP A 158 14.88 -18.28 -10.10
C ASP A 158 15.92 -18.10 -8.99
N THR A 159 16.78 -17.09 -9.12
CA THR A 159 17.84 -16.80 -8.15
C THR A 159 17.38 -15.79 -7.13
N CYS A 160 17.55 -16.11 -5.84
CA CYS A 160 17.32 -15.17 -4.75
C CYS A 160 18.65 -14.56 -4.30
N SER A 161 18.78 -13.24 -4.35
CA SER A 161 20.01 -12.57 -3.90
C SER A 161 19.70 -11.28 -3.15
N TYR A 162 20.50 -10.98 -2.12
CA TYR A 162 20.48 -9.77 -1.33
C TYR A 162 21.89 -9.30 -1.05
N ASN A 163 22.10 -8.00 -0.95
CA ASN A 163 23.35 -7.43 -0.50
C ASN A 163 23.18 -6.69 0.84
N ARG A 164 24.28 -6.54 1.56
CA ARG A 164 24.28 -5.93 2.91
C ARG A 164 23.69 -4.53 2.92
N LYS A 165 24.06 -3.68 1.95
CA LYS A 165 23.65 -2.28 1.91
C LYS A 165 22.12 -2.12 1.83
N ASP A 166 21.47 -2.92 0.99
CA ASP A 166 20.02 -2.82 0.80
C ASP A 166 19.27 -3.34 2.03
N ILE A 167 19.79 -4.39 2.69
CA ILE A 167 19.25 -4.87 3.96
C ILE A 167 19.42 -3.80 5.06
N GLU A 168 20.58 -3.12 5.13
CA GLU A 168 20.83 -2.05 6.09
C GLU A 168 19.80 -0.92 5.96
N GLN A 169 19.52 -0.49 4.73
CA GLN A 169 18.59 0.62 4.47
C GLN A 169 17.19 0.36 5.04
N ILE A 170 16.61 -0.79 4.72
CA ILE A 170 15.26 -1.11 5.21
C ILE A 170 15.26 -1.43 6.71
N THR A 171 16.34 -2.03 7.21
CA THR A 171 16.46 -2.34 8.64
C THR A 171 16.45 -1.07 9.48
N HIS A 172 17.20 -0.03 9.10
CA HIS A 172 17.15 1.27 9.77
C HIS A 172 15.74 1.86 9.78
N LEU A 173 15.00 1.82 8.65
CA LEU A 173 13.62 2.30 8.61
C LEU A 173 12.72 1.54 9.59
N ALA A 174 12.84 0.21 9.65
CA ALA A 174 12.03 -0.62 10.55
C ALA A 174 12.34 -0.31 12.03
N PHE A 175 13.62 -0.14 12.39
CA PHE A 175 14.00 0.23 13.75
C PHE A 175 13.57 1.66 14.11
N GLN A 176 13.68 2.62 13.20
CA GLN A 176 13.19 3.99 13.40
C GLN A 176 11.67 4.03 13.61
N GLU A 177 10.92 3.19 12.90
CA GLU A 177 9.49 3.07 13.13
C GLU A 177 9.18 2.41 14.48
N ALA A 178 9.90 1.36 14.84
CA ALA A 178 9.75 0.70 16.15
C ALA A 178 10.00 1.67 17.32
N MET A 179 10.96 2.61 17.19
CA MET A 179 11.20 3.64 18.21
C MET A 179 9.99 4.55 18.47
N LYS A 180 9.11 4.74 17.49
CA LYS A 180 7.88 5.51 17.62
C LYS A 180 6.70 4.67 18.11
N ARG A 181 6.84 3.35 18.12
CA ARG A 181 5.81 2.36 18.45
C ARG A 181 6.15 1.63 19.76
N ARG A 182 5.88 0.32 19.83
CA ARG A 182 6.08 -0.50 21.03
C ARG A 182 7.52 -1.02 21.22
N LYS A 183 8.46 -0.52 20.42
CA LYS A 183 9.89 -0.81 20.49
C LYS A 183 10.25 -2.29 20.31
N LYS A 184 9.57 -2.96 19.37
CA LYS A 184 9.88 -4.34 19.01
C LYS A 184 9.96 -4.52 17.49
N VAL A 185 11.06 -5.11 17.01
CA VAL A 185 11.23 -5.57 15.64
C VAL A 185 11.31 -7.09 15.63
N THR A 186 10.47 -7.74 14.83
CA THR A 186 10.56 -9.17 14.55
C THR A 186 11.05 -9.37 13.13
N LEU A 187 12.29 -9.87 12.97
CA LEU A 187 12.80 -10.28 11.66
C LEU A 187 12.20 -11.63 11.28
N VAL A 188 11.47 -11.65 10.18
CA VAL A 188 10.90 -12.89 9.60
C VAL A 188 11.77 -13.36 8.45
N ASP A 189 12.31 -14.57 8.58
CA ASP A 189 13.31 -15.13 7.68
C ASP A 189 13.20 -16.67 7.52
N LYS A 190 14.17 -17.29 6.85
CA LYS A 190 14.35 -18.75 6.77
C LYS A 190 15.82 -19.13 6.99
N ALA A 191 16.47 -18.58 8.01
CA ALA A 191 17.91 -18.68 8.25
C ALA A 191 18.38 -20.11 8.55
N ASN A 192 17.49 -21.02 8.95
CA ASN A 192 17.82 -22.43 9.11
C ASN A 192 18.12 -23.13 7.77
N VAL A 193 17.72 -22.54 6.62
CA VAL A 193 17.90 -23.10 5.27
C VAL A 193 18.70 -22.17 4.37
N LEU A 194 18.33 -20.87 4.32
CA LEU A 194 18.80 -19.93 3.29
C LEU A 194 20.02 -19.10 3.76
N ASP A 195 21.05 -19.01 2.90
CA ASP A 195 22.19 -18.13 3.14
C ASP A 195 21.80 -16.65 3.10
N THR A 196 20.89 -16.26 2.23
CA THR A 196 20.34 -14.91 2.19
C THR A 196 19.72 -14.53 3.53
N SER A 197 18.90 -15.38 4.12
CA SER A 197 18.30 -15.14 5.43
C SER A 197 19.33 -15.07 6.57
N ARG A 198 20.43 -15.85 6.48
CA ARG A 198 21.55 -15.72 7.42
C ARG A 198 22.24 -14.36 7.33
N LEU A 199 22.39 -13.82 6.12
CA LEU A 199 22.89 -12.46 5.92
C LEU A 199 21.94 -11.43 6.53
N TRP A 200 20.63 -11.57 6.31
CA TRP A 200 19.60 -10.70 6.92
C TRP A 200 19.72 -10.66 8.45
N ARG A 201 19.82 -11.82 9.12
CA ARG A 201 20.03 -11.88 10.58
C ARG A 201 21.27 -11.15 11.04
N LYS A 202 22.39 -11.40 10.34
CA LYS A 202 23.66 -10.77 10.71
C LYS A 202 23.54 -9.24 10.61
N VAL A 203 22.97 -8.72 9.54
CA VAL A 203 22.80 -7.28 9.35
C VAL A 203 21.86 -6.70 10.40
N ALA A 204 20.71 -7.33 10.65
CA ALA A 204 19.76 -6.84 11.65
C ALA A 204 20.37 -6.85 13.08
N MET A 205 21.17 -7.85 13.43
CA MET A 205 21.90 -7.88 14.71
C MET A 205 22.95 -6.77 14.80
N ASP A 206 23.68 -6.50 13.72
CA ASP A 206 24.68 -5.43 13.70
C ASP A 206 23.99 -4.06 13.94
N ILE A 207 22.89 -3.79 13.23
CA ILE A 207 22.14 -2.52 13.33
C ILE A 207 21.41 -2.38 14.67
N SER A 208 20.91 -3.47 15.25
CA SER A 208 20.19 -3.42 16.53
C SER A 208 21.03 -2.78 17.66
N GLN A 209 22.34 -2.83 17.56
CA GLN A 209 23.26 -2.21 18.52
C GLN A 209 23.15 -0.66 18.53
N GLU A 210 22.69 -0.08 17.42
CA GLU A 210 22.45 1.37 17.31
C GLU A 210 21.10 1.78 17.93
N TYR A 211 20.22 0.81 18.17
CA TYR A 211 18.87 1.01 18.73
C TYR A 211 18.65 0.20 20.02
N PRO A 212 19.40 0.46 21.10
CA PRO A 212 19.40 -0.38 22.31
C PRO A 212 18.05 -0.43 23.05
N GLU A 213 17.12 0.47 22.73
CA GLU A 213 15.77 0.47 23.30
C GLU A 213 14.79 -0.44 22.54
N VAL A 214 15.18 -0.98 21.38
CA VAL A 214 14.32 -1.79 20.53
C VAL A 214 14.68 -3.27 20.72
N GLU A 215 13.70 -4.06 21.11
CA GLU A 215 13.82 -5.53 21.16
C GLU A 215 13.88 -6.07 19.73
N LEU A 216 14.91 -6.87 19.42
CA LEU A 216 15.00 -7.61 18.15
C LEU A 216 14.71 -9.09 18.39
N ASP A 217 13.66 -9.60 17.75
CA ASP A 217 13.26 -11.01 17.78
C ASP A 217 13.34 -11.64 16.39
N PHE A 218 13.36 -12.97 16.31
CA PHE A 218 13.50 -13.72 15.06
C PHE A 218 12.45 -14.81 14.97
N LEU A 219 11.76 -14.89 13.84
CA LEU A 219 10.87 -15.99 13.53
C LEU A 219 11.16 -16.54 12.11
N PHE A 220 11.12 -17.86 11.99
CA PHE A 220 11.05 -18.46 10.65
C PHE A 220 9.70 -18.15 10.02
N VAL A 221 9.68 -17.92 8.72
CA VAL A 221 8.48 -17.46 8.00
C VAL A 221 7.29 -18.40 8.17
N ASP A 222 7.50 -19.70 8.20
CA ASP A 222 6.46 -20.70 8.45
C ASP A 222 5.84 -20.57 9.87
N ASN A 223 6.66 -20.28 10.87
CA ASN A 223 6.16 -19.98 12.22
C ASN A 223 5.49 -18.60 12.26
N ALA A 224 6.04 -17.58 11.58
CA ALA A 224 5.44 -16.25 11.53
C ALA A 224 4.03 -16.29 10.90
N ALA A 225 3.84 -17.01 9.79
CA ALA A 225 2.54 -17.23 9.17
C ALA A 225 1.53 -17.84 10.15
N MET A 226 1.93 -18.88 10.88
CA MET A 226 1.08 -19.48 11.91
C MET A 226 0.78 -18.48 13.05
N GLN A 227 1.77 -17.70 13.50
CA GLN A 227 1.61 -16.75 14.59
C GLN A 227 0.76 -15.54 14.23
N LEU A 228 0.73 -15.11 12.97
CA LEU A 228 -0.19 -14.08 12.47
C LEU A 228 -1.65 -14.47 12.65
N ILE A 229 -1.97 -15.78 12.56
CA ILE A 229 -3.32 -16.29 12.80
C ILE A 229 -3.60 -16.47 14.31
N ILE A 230 -2.63 -17.00 15.06
CA ILE A 230 -2.83 -17.42 16.46
C ILE A 230 -2.75 -16.23 17.41
N ASN A 231 -1.75 -15.36 17.25
CA ASN A 231 -1.47 -14.25 18.16
C ASN A 231 -0.83 -13.06 17.45
N PRO A 232 -1.53 -12.39 16.53
CA PRO A 232 -0.97 -11.24 15.78
C PRO A 232 -0.56 -10.07 16.68
N LYS A 233 -1.15 -9.93 17.86
CA LYS A 233 -0.84 -8.84 18.84
C LYS A 233 0.61 -8.85 19.33
N GLN A 234 1.31 -9.97 19.23
CA GLN A 234 2.72 -10.04 19.62
C GLN A 234 3.64 -9.23 18.71
N PHE A 235 3.21 -8.94 17.48
CA PHE A 235 3.98 -8.20 16.50
C PHE A 235 3.76 -6.69 16.64
N ASP A 236 4.85 -5.93 16.58
CA ASP A 236 4.85 -4.48 16.48
C ASP A 236 5.33 -4.04 15.09
N VAL A 237 6.62 -4.28 14.81
CA VAL A 237 7.21 -4.10 13.49
C VAL A 237 7.73 -5.44 13.00
N ILE A 238 7.25 -5.91 11.86
CA ILE A 238 7.79 -7.06 11.15
C ILE A 238 8.74 -6.54 10.07
N LEU A 239 9.97 -7.03 10.07
CA LEU A 239 10.95 -6.79 9.02
C LEU A 239 11.17 -8.08 8.24
N THR A 240 11.14 -8.03 6.90
CA THR A 240 11.27 -9.25 6.09
C THR A 240 11.71 -8.99 4.67
N GLU A 241 12.20 -10.04 4.01
CA GLU A 241 12.55 -10.04 2.60
C GLU A 241 11.31 -9.89 1.69
N ASN A 242 11.55 -9.75 0.38
CA ASN A 242 10.53 -9.43 -0.62
C ASN A 242 9.40 -10.47 -0.68
N MET A 243 9.70 -11.73 -1.03
CA MET A 243 8.67 -12.75 -1.23
C MET A 243 7.94 -13.13 0.07
N PHE A 244 8.67 -13.27 1.18
CA PHE A 244 8.03 -13.57 2.47
C PHE A 244 7.11 -12.44 2.90
N GLY A 245 7.55 -11.17 2.71
CA GLY A 245 6.75 -9.99 3.01
C GLY A 245 5.48 -9.90 2.19
N ASP A 246 5.53 -10.33 0.93
CA ASP A 246 4.36 -10.40 0.06
C ASP A 246 3.30 -11.35 0.64
N ILE A 247 3.72 -12.59 0.89
CA ILE A 247 2.82 -13.65 1.35
C ILE A 247 2.21 -13.32 2.73
N ILE A 248 3.05 -12.97 3.71
CA ILE A 248 2.58 -12.77 5.09
C ILE A 248 1.76 -11.48 5.26
N SER A 249 1.93 -10.48 4.39
CA SER A 249 1.11 -9.27 4.45
C SER A 249 -0.29 -9.50 3.89
N ASP A 250 -0.44 -10.33 2.86
CA ASP A 250 -1.73 -10.73 2.35
C ASP A 250 -2.47 -11.62 3.35
N GLU A 251 -1.76 -12.55 4.02
CA GLU A 251 -2.30 -13.30 5.15
C GLU A 251 -2.74 -12.36 6.29
N GLY A 252 -1.93 -11.37 6.63
CA GLY A 252 -2.24 -10.36 7.64
C GLY A 252 -3.47 -9.51 7.30
N SER A 253 -3.83 -9.39 6.02
CA SER A 253 -5.02 -8.64 5.57
C SER A 253 -6.32 -9.15 6.18
N VAL A 254 -6.38 -10.45 6.43
CA VAL A 254 -7.53 -11.13 7.02
C VAL A 254 -7.84 -10.63 8.44
N ILE A 255 -6.84 -10.13 9.16
CA ILE A 255 -6.99 -9.56 10.51
C ILE A 255 -7.87 -8.31 10.47
N GLY A 256 -7.67 -7.44 9.48
CA GLY A 256 -8.46 -6.22 9.29
C GLY A 256 -9.88 -6.44 8.75
N GLY A 257 -10.18 -7.66 8.29
CA GLY A 257 -11.47 -8.06 7.72
C GLY A 257 -11.54 -7.94 6.19
N SER A 258 -10.77 -7.08 5.56
CA SER A 258 -10.69 -6.95 4.09
C SER A 258 -9.36 -6.36 3.64
N ILE A 259 -8.84 -6.86 2.52
CA ILE A 259 -7.70 -6.25 1.82
C ILE A 259 -8.00 -4.81 1.33
N GLY A 260 -9.29 -4.48 1.16
CA GLY A 260 -9.78 -3.14 0.81
C GLY A 260 -9.58 -2.07 1.91
N LEU A 261 -9.08 -2.47 3.10
CA LEU A 261 -8.69 -1.56 4.19
C LEU A 261 -7.18 -1.36 4.30
N LEU A 262 -6.37 -2.08 3.54
CA LEU A 262 -4.94 -2.07 3.73
C LEU A 262 -4.23 -1.08 2.80
N PRO A 263 -3.71 0.02 3.35
CA PRO A 263 -2.85 0.93 2.61
C PRO A 263 -1.43 0.38 2.48
N SER A 264 -0.67 0.93 1.56
CA SER A 264 0.77 0.75 1.54
C SER A 264 1.52 1.97 1.03
N ALA A 265 2.80 2.04 1.42
CA ALA A 265 3.76 3.02 0.93
C ALA A 265 5.02 2.29 0.47
N SER A 266 5.45 2.55 -0.75
CA SER A 266 6.74 2.10 -1.27
C SER A 266 7.71 3.26 -1.22
N ILE A 267 8.76 3.17 -0.41
CA ILE A 267 9.66 4.28 -0.07
C ILE A 267 11.04 4.04 -0.67
N GLY A 268 11.55 5.07 -1.34
CA GLY A 268 12.95 5.19 -1.79
C GLY A 268 13.68 6.30 -1.04
N ILE A 269 14.89 6.63 -1.52
CA ILE A 269 15.67 7.73 -0.93
C ILE A 269 15.07 9.09 -1.32
N GLU A 270 14.66 9.24 -2.58
CA GLU A 270 14.17 10.51 -3.14
C GLU A 270 12.69 10.44 -3.54
N ASN A 271 12.17 9.25 -3.81
CA ASN A 271 10.84 9.05 -4.34
C ASN A 271 10.02 8.15 -3.42
N ALA A 272 8.69 8.31 -3.49
CA ALA A 272 7.76 7.43 -2.80
C ALA A 272 6.49 7.22 -3.64
N LEU A 273 5.92 6.01 -3.52
CA LEU A 273 4.69 5.60 -4.18
C LEU A 273 3.71 5.06 -3.14
N PHE A 274 2.47 5.51 -3.22
CA PHE A 274 1.39 5.20 -2.29
C PHE A 274 0.26 4.49 -3.03
N GLU A 275 -0.04 3.26 -2.61
CA GLU A 275 -0.97 2.38 -3.29
C GLU A 275 -1.75 1.52 -2.30
N PRO A 276 -3.01 1.13 -2.58
CA PRO A 276 -3.67 0.09 -1.82
C PRO A 276 -2.98 -1.26 -2.07
N ILE A 277 -3.08 -2.20 -1.12
CA ILE A 277 -2.50 -3.55 -1.28
C ILE A 277 -3.30 -4.39 -2.29
N HIS A 278 -4.62 -4.15 -2.42
CA HIS A 278 -5.47 -4.91 -3.32
C HIS A 278 -5.06 -4.80 -4.79
N GLY A 279 -5.29 -5.85 -5.56
CA GLY A 279 -5.07 -5.86 -7.01
C GLY A 279 -6.13 -5.10 -7.80
N SER A 280 -6.13 -5.30 -9.12
CA SER A 280 -7.01 -4.61 -10.07
C SER A 280 -8.48 -5.04 -10.00
N TYR A 281 -8.80 -6.19 -9.41
CA TYR A 281 -10.16 -6.74 -9.27
C TYR A 281 -11.04 -6.50 -10.52
N PRO A 282 -10.68 -7.08 -11.66
CA PRO A 282 -11.31 -6.75 -12.96
C PRO A 282 -12.81 -6.99 -13.00
N GLN A 283 -13.29 -7.95 -12.19
CA GLN A 283 -14.71 -8.32 -12.10
C GLN A 283 -15.57 -7.20 -11.51
N ALA A 284 -14.97 -6.29 -10.73
CA ALA A 284 -15.66 -5.15 -10.11
C ALA A 284 -15.53 -3.85 -10.90
N LYS A 285 -14.71 -3.82 -11.96
CA LYS A 285 -14.47 -2.63 -12.77
C LYS A 285 -15.77 -1.97 -13.24
N GLY A 286 -15.95 -0.68 -12.92
CA GLY A 286 -17.09 0.13 -13.31
C GLY A 286 -18.41 -0.21 -12.60
N LYS A 287 -18.39 -1.07 -11.57
CA LYS A 287 -19.60 -1.44 -10.82
C LYS A 287 -19.87 -0.55 -9.61
N GLY A 288 -18.92 0.29 -9.21
CA GLY A 288 -19.05 1.17 -8.04
C GLY A 288 -19.13 0.41 -6.72
N ILE A 289 -18.52 -0.78 -6.62
CA ILE A 289 -18.57 -1.63 -5.43
C ILE A 289 -17.23 -1.80 -4.73
N ALA A 290 -16.15 -1.29 -5.32
CA ALA A 290 -14.81 -1.40 -4.75
C ALA A 290 -14.69 -0.54 -3.48
N ASN A 291 -14.00 -1.07 -2.47
CA ASN A 291 -13.72 -0.34 -1.24
C ASN A 291 -12.65 0.74 -1.50
N PRO A 292 -12.93 2.04 -1.30
CA PRO A 292 -11.95 3.10 -1.56
C PRO A 292 -11.00 3.35 -0.38
N MET A 293 -11.28 2.75 0.80
CA MET A 293 -10.61 3.12 2.05
C MET A 293 -9.11 2.83 2.02
N ALA A 294 -8.66 1.73 1.40
CA ALA A 294 -7.24 1.43 1.29
C ALA A 294 -6.48 2.50 0.50
N SER A 295 -7.05 2.97 -0.63
CA SER A 295 -6.47 4.06 -1.42
C SER A 295 -6.48 5.39 -0.67
N ILE A 296 -7.57 5.71 0.04
CA ILE A 296 -7.68 6.91 0.88
C ILE A 296 -6.68 6.88 2.04
N LEU A 297 -6.49 5.73 2.70
CA LEU A 297 -5.49 5.56 3.75
C LEU A 297 -4.05 5.61 3.19
N SER A 298 -3.82 5.11 1.96
CA SER A 298 -2.53 5.28 1.27
C SER A 298 -2.23 6.76 1.01
N ALA A 299 -3.25 7.55 0.67
CA ALA A 299 -3.10 9.00 0.56
C ALA A 299 -2.82 9.67 1.92
N ALA A 300 -3.34 9.15 3.03
CA ALA A 300 -2.94 9.62 4.37
C ALA A 300 -1.45 9.34 4.64
N MET A 301 -0.94 8.15 4.25
CA MET A 301 0.50 7.86 4.32
C MET A 301 1.32 8.82 3.43
N MET A 302 0.81 9.16 2.24
CA MET A 302 1.43 10.16 1.35
C MET A 302 1.52 11.54 2.02
N LEU A 303 0.43 12.00 2.64
CA LEU A 303 0.44 13.28 3.36
C LEU A 303 1.48 13.29 4.49
N ARG A 304 1.58 12.22 5.25
CA ARG A 304 2.60 12.07 6.30
C ARG A 304 4.02 12.12 5.74
N TYR A 305 4.26 11.46 4.63
CA TYR A 305 5.55 11.52 3.93
C TYR A 305 5.90 12.94 3.46
N LEU A 306 4.91 13.70 3.00
CA LEU A 306 5.07 15.10 2.59
C LEU A 306 5.17 16.08 3.78
N GLY A 307 5.11 15.59 5.04
CA GLY A 307 5.14 16.42 6.25
C GLY A 307 3.81 17.10 6.60
N LEU A 308 2.70 16.63 6.02
CA LEU A 308 1.34 17.17 6.18
C LEU A 308 0.55 16.34 7.21
N GLU A 309 1.09 16.21 8.43
CA GLU A 309 0.63 15.30 9.47
C GLU A 309 -0.82 15.53 9.89
N GLU A 310 -1.26 16.81 9.98
CA GLU A 310 -2.64 17.15 10.38
C GLU A 310 -3.67 16.60 9.39
N GLY A 311 -3.41 16.76 8.09
CA GLY A 311 -4.26 16.22 7.03
C GLY A 311 -4.27 14.69 7.00
N ALA A 312 -3.11 14.05 7.23
CA ALA A 312 -3.01 12.61 7.32
C ALA A 312 -3.88 12.06 8.46
N LYS A 313 -3.74 12.63 9.65
CA LYS A 313 -4.52 12.23 10.84
C LYS A 313 -6.01 12.48 10.68
N ALA A 314 -6.39 13.57 10.03
CA ALA A 314 -7.80 13.88 9.75
C ALA A 314 -8.43 12.81 8.84
N ILE A 315 -7.74 12.38 7.78
CA ILE A 315 -8.20 11.28 6.92
C ILE A 315 -8.35 9.98 7.72
N GLU A 316 -7.35 9.60 8.51
CA GLU A 316 -7.39 8.37 9.32
C GLU A 316 -8.59 8.38 10.28
N ASN A 317 -8.85 9.50 10.96
CA ASN A 317 -9.99 9.66 11.86
C ASN A 317 -11.33 9.57 11.10
N ALA A 318 -11.44 10.18 9.92
CA ALA A 318 -12.65 10.15 9.12
C ALA A 318 -12.94 8.75 8.58
N VAL A 319 -11.92 7.99 8.17
CA VAL A 319 -12.05 6.58 7.79
C VAL A 319 -12.48 5.74 9.00
N GLU A 320 -11.86 5.90 10.16
CA GLU A 320 -12.25 5.20 11.38
C GLU A 320 -13.69 5.53 11.80
N ASN A 321 -14.13 6.76 11.62
CA ASN A 321 -15.52 7.17 11.83
C ASN A 321 -16.48 6.42 10.88
N ALA A 322 -16.15 6.32 9.59
CA ALA A 322 -16.95 5.59 8.61
C ALA A 322 -17.07 4.10 9.00
N ILE A 323 -15.97 3.48 9.41
CA ILE A 323 -15.93 2.09 9.88
C ILE A 323 -16.80 1.92 11.13
N ASN A 324 -16.69 2.81 12.12
CA ASN A 324 -17.43 2.73 13.37
C ASN A 324 -18.94 2.91 13.17
N ASN A 325 -19.36 3.63 12.12
CA ASN A 325 -20.76 3.80 11.76
C ASN A 325 -21.23 2.77 10.71
N LEU A 326 -20.39 1.78 10.34
CA LEU A 326 -20.64 0.76 9.33
C LEU A 326 -21.04 1.35 7.96
N ILE A 327 -20.52 2.54 7.62
CA ILE A 327 -20.61 3.10 6.27
C ILE A 327 -19.44 2.53 5.47
N VAL A 328 -19.59 1.28 5.06
CA VAL A 328 -18.55 0.47 4.43
C VAL A 328 -19.13 -0.27 3.21
N THR A 329 -18.28 -0.72 2.31
CA THR A 329 -18.66 -1.53 1.15
C THR A 329 -18.89 -3.00 1.54
N SER A 330 -19.50 -3.77 0.64
CA SER A 330 -19.94 -5.15 0.89
C SER A 330 -18.81 -6.15 1.22
N ASP A 331 -17.56 -5.82 0.93
CA ASP A 331 -16.39 -6.63 1.33
C ASP A 331 -16.14 -6.62 2.85
N LEU A 332 -16.58 -5.57 3.54
CA LEU A 332 -16.50 -5.43 5.00
C LEU A 332 -17.81 -5.80 5.69
N ASP A 333 -18.93 -5.57 5.06
CA ASP A 333 -20.25 -5.95 5.55
C ASP A 333 -21.12 -6.45 4.39
N GLU A 334 -21.33 -7.76 4.28
CA GLU A 334 -22.13 -8.39 3.21
C GLU A 334 -23.57 -7.83 3.13
N THR A 335 -24.08 -7.23 4.19
CA THR A 335 -25.40 -6.59 4.22
C THR A 335 -25.40 -5.14 3.74
N SER A 336 -24.20 -4.57 3.51
CA SER A 336 -24.06 -3.20 3.02
C SER A 336 -24.30 -3.12 1.52
N ASP A 337 -25.06 -2.11 1.11
CA ASP A 337 -25.29 -1.69 -0.28
C ASP A 337 -24.59 -0.37 -0.64
N TYR A 338 -23.73 0.13 0.23
CA TYR A 338 -22.99 1.37 -0.03
C TYR A 338 -21.99 1.19 -1.16
N SER A 339 -22.07 2.10 -2.13
CA SER A 339 -21.12 2.14 -3.26
C SER A 339 -19.80 2.78 -2.86
N THR A 340 -18.76 2.59 -3.70
CA THR A 340 -17.45 3.23 -3.61
C THR A 340 -17.59 4.74 -3.35
N SER A 341 -18.42 5.42 -4.14
CA SER A 341 -18.60 6.87 -4.03
C SER A 341 -19.38 7.28 -2.77
N VAL A 342 -20.33 6.50 -2.30
CA VAL A 342 -21.08 6.80 -1.06
C VAL A 342 -20.13 6.78 0.14
N VAL A 343 -19.26 5.76 0.23
CA VAL A 343 -18.27 5.65 1.30
C VAL A 343 -17.30 6.83 1.27
N ALA A 344 -16.74 7.15 0.11
CA ALA A 344 -15.81 8.27 -0.03
C ALA A 344 -16.47 9.63 0.29
N ASN A 345 -17.72 9.84 -0.17
CA ASN A 345 -18.48 11.04 0.12
C ASN A 345 -18.78 11.19 1.63
N TYR A 346 -19.03 10.07 2.32
CA TYR A 346 -19.19 10.10 3.77
C TYR A 346 -17.90 10.53 4.48
N ILE A 347 -16.75 9.96 4.09
CA ILE A 347 -15.43 10.33 4.63
C ILE A 347 -15.17 11.82 4.39
N ALA A 348 -15.42 12.32 3.18
CA ALA A 348 -15.28 13.73 2.83
C ALA A 348 -16.20 14.64 3.69
N LYS A 349 -17.44 14.19 3.96
CA LYS A 349 -18.39 14.90 4.82
C LYS A 349 -17.90 14.99 6.28
N ILE A 350 -17.36 13.90 6.83
CA ILE A 350 -16.80 13.89 8.19
C ILE A 350 -15.63 14.88 8.29
N LEU A 351 -14.72 14.87 7.33
CA LEU A 351 -13.60 15.82 7.27
C LEU A 351 -14.09 17.28 7.34
N LEU A 352 -15.14 17.62 6.59
CA LEU A 352 -15.71 18.95 6.60
C LEU A 352 -16.38 19.27 7.95
N SER A 353 -17.17 18.35 8.53
CA SER A 353 -17.90 18.58 9.78
C SER A 353 -17.00 18.77 10.98
N ASP A 354 -15.88 18.04 11.04
CA ASP A 354 -14.94 18.09 12.16
C ASP A 354 -14.09 19.37 12.16
N HIS A 355 -14.05 20.08 11.03
CA HIS A 355 -13.23 21.29 10.85
C HIS A 355 -14.06 22.56 10.56
N ASP A 356 -15.40 22.44 10.47
CA ASP A 356 -16.28 23.60 10.29
C ASP A 356 -16.47 24.39 11.60
N HIS A 357 -15.57 25.35 11.83
CA HIS A 357 -15.87 26.59 12.54
C HIS A 357 -15.96 27.70 11.47
N HIS A 358 -17.18 27.92 10.92
CA HIS A 358 -17.56 29.01 10.02
C HIS A 358 -17.06 28.95 8.56
N SER A 359 -17.77 28.21 7.71
CA SER A 359 -18.04 28.68 6.33
C SER A 359 -19.17 27.84 5.70
N TYR A 360 -20.16 28.53 5.11
CA TYR A 360 -21.21 27.91 4.31
C TYR A 360 -20.61 27.23 3.09
N PHE A 361 -20.55 25.92 3.10
CA PHE A 361 -20.02 25.10 2.00
C PHE A 361 -21.16 24.67 1.06
N ASN A 362 -20.98 24.94 -0.22
CA ASN A 362 -21.89 24.45 -1.26
C ASN A 362 -21.44 23.03 -1.67
N PHE A 363 -21.96 22.02 -0.96
CA PHE A 363 -21.66 20.60 -1.10
C PHE A 363 -21.86 20.09 -2.54
N GLU A 364 -22.78 20.69 -3.29
CA GLU A 364 -23.13 20.28 -4.65
C GLU A 364 -21.98 20.48 -5.68
N ASN A 365 -21.08 21.45 -5.47
CA ASN A 365 -19.99 21.72 -6.39
C ASN A 365 -18.78 20.78 -6.25
N VAL A 366 -18.55 20.22 -5.09
CA VAL A 366 -17.45 19.25 -4.85
C VAL A 366 -17.86 17.83 -5.25
N LEU A 367 -19.14 17.48 -5.04
CA LEU A 367 -19.69 16.17 -5.36
C LEU A 367 -20.01 15.98 -6.87
N MET A 368 -20.21 17.06 -7.62
CA MET A 368 -20.62 16.99 -9.02
C MET A 368 -19.49 17.03 -10.03
N GLY A 369 -18.22 17.03 -9.60
CA GLY A 369 -17.07 16.81 -10.50
C GLY A 369 -17.14 17.60 -11.81
N LYS A 370 -17.49 18.90 -11.79
CA LYS A 370 -17.37 19.71 -12.98
C LYS A 370 -15.91 20.02 -13.22
N SER A 371 -15.23 19.10 -13.91
CA SER A 371 -14.01 19.39 -14.63
C SER A 371 -14.28 20.51 -15.61
N THR A 372 -13.81 21.71 -15.34
CA THR A 372 -13.62 22.72 -16.36
C THR A 372 -12.35 22.33 -17.12
N ILE A 373 -12.55 21.55 -18.20
CA ILE A 373 -11.57 21.46 -19.27
C ILE A 373 -11.62 22.81 -20.00
N ILE A 374 -10.58 23.58 -19.92
CA ILE A 374 -10.18 24.58 -20.92
C ILE A 374 -8.78 24.18 -21.36
#